data_f7f4eeda7fc9a9d7660536642ffa5aa8
#
_entry.id   f7f4eeda7fc9a9d7660536642ffa5aa8
#
_cell.length_a   1.000
_cell.length_b   1.000
_cell.length_c   1.000
_cell.angle_alpha   90.00
_cell.angle_beta   90.00
_cell.angle_gamma   90.00
#
_symmetry.space_group_name_H-M   'P 1'
#
loop_
_entity.id
_entity.type
_entity.pdbx_description
1 polymer ?
#
loop_
_entity_poly.entity_id
_entity_poly.type
_entity_poly.pdbx_seq_one_letter_code
_entity_poly.pdbx_strand_id
1 'polypeptide(L)'
;NFLIELQSRDGTHHYARLRVPHNIPRFFFVTSEGDEMEADDPLGNRRIDVVPTEEIIGEFLPLLFPGYQVVSKGMFRITRNTDVEIEEDEADDLLEAVRDSVTRRQWGGVVRLETEHGMPSNLTEFIIQKMKLKPFQVYSVKGPMAFAGYMALNDLDYPKLKDTPYFASFNPDTQPVDKLFENIAKRDILLYHPYQTFTSVVDLVQQAAKDPAVLGIKMTLYRVGNNSPIVKALMEARQRGKQVTAVVELKARFDEERNINWAEEMERQGVNVVYGFVGLKVHAKLCLVIRKEASGIRSYVHIGTGNYNPGSAKNYTDLGLLTSAQDICSDVTDLFNVMTGYAVRDNYRRLFVSPTCMRSGIERAIRAEIERHKREGNGRIVLKCNQLVDPDMIRLLYEASIAGVKVDCLVRGICCLKTGIKGISDNITVRAILGKFLEHARVYWFGPLEDTEKSLC
;
A
#
# COMPACT_ATOMS: atom_id res chain seq x y z
N ASN A 1 -2.70 -5.62 26.61
CA ASN A 1 -3.03 -5.04 27.93
C ASN A 1 -3.32 -6.17 28.92
N PHE A 2 -3.02 -5.90 30.20
CA PHE A 2 -3.52 -6.70 31.32
C PHE A 2 -4.74 -6.02 31.93
N LEU A 3 -5.72 -6.77 32.37
CA LEU A 3 -6.65 -6.40 33.41
C LEU A 3 -6.27 -7.15 34.67
N ILE A 4 -6.16 -6.45 35.78
CA ILE A 4 -5.63 -6.98 37.04
C ILE A 4 -6.64 -6.64 38.13
N GLU A 5 -7.03 -7.63 38.89
CA GLU A 5 -7.81 -7.44 40.11
C GLU A 5 -6.85 -7.33 41.30
N LEU A 6 -6.96 -6.24 42.00
CA LEU A 6 -6.11 -5.88 43.15
C LEU A 6 -6.96 -5.84 44.40
N GLN A 7 -6.42 -6.29 45.54
CA GLN A 7 -7.04 -6.14 46.83
C GLN A 7 -6.18 -5.26 47.73
N SER A 8 -6.77 -4.22 48.26
CA SER A 8 -6.13 -3.34 49.27
C SER A 8 -6.16 -3.99 50.66
N ARG A 9 -5.39 -3.44 51.59
CA ARG A 9 -5.26 -3.96 52.97
C ARG A 9 -6.57 -3.98 53.76
N ASP A 10 -7.53 -3.16 53.40
CA ASP A 10 -8.89 -3.11 53.98
C ASP A 10 -9.86 -4.11 53.35
N GLY A 11 -9.36 -4.94 52.40
CA GLY A 11 -10.15 -5.94 51.69
C GLY A 11 -10.90 -5.42 50.47
N THR A 12 -10.79 -4.13 50.15
CA THR A 12 -11.48 -3.56 48.97
C THR A 12 -10.85 -4.02 47.67
N HIS A 13 -11.71 -4.40 46.69
CA HIS A 13 -11.28 -4.83 45.37
C HIS A 13 -11.21 -3.67 44.38
N HIS A 14 -10.13 -3.60 43.63
CA HIS A 14 -9.87 -2.59 42.61
C HIS A 14 -9.48 -3.28 41.29
N TYR A 15 -9.80 -2.64 40.18
CA TYR A 15 -9.39 -3.11 38.84
C TYR A 15 -8.40 -2.13 38.22
N ALA A 16 -7.25 -2.64 37.83
CA ALA A 16 -6.22 -1.88 37.13
C ALA A 16 -6.03 -2.39 35.71
N ARG A 17 -5.92 -1.46 34.77
CA ARG A 17 -5.52 -1.75 33.40
C ARG A 17 -4.05 -1.38 33.22
N LEU A 18 -3.23 -2.35 32.87
CA LEU A 18 -1.83 -2.13 32.53
C LEU A 18 -1.62 -2.32 31.02
N ARG A 19 -1.13 -1.29 30.36
CA ARG A 19 -0.76 -1.37 28.94
C ARG A 19 0.68 -1.84 28.82
N VAL A 20 0.93 -2.88 28.01
CA VAL A 20 2.28 -3.26 27.63
C VAL A 20 2.87 -2.12 26.79
N PRO A 21 3.99 -1.51 27.19
CA PRO A 21 4.59 -0.36 26.51
C PRO A 21 5.04 -0.71 25.09
N HIS A 22 4.89 0.21 24.14
CA HIS A 22 5.30 0.03 22.75
C HIS A 22 6.78 0.34 22.50
N ASN A 23 7.43 1.05 23.40
CA ASN A 23 8.84 1.41 23.32
C ASN A 23 9.77 0.34 23.89
N ILE A 24 9.22 -0.77 24.40
CA ILE A 24 9.97 -1.94 24.84
C ILE A 24 9.94 -2.97 23.71
N PRO A 25 11.05 -3.70 23.42
CA PRO A 25 11.06 -4.78 22.47
C PRO A 25 9.95 -5.80 22.75
N ARG A 26 9.33 -6.33 21.69
CA ARG A 26 8.25 -7.34 21.82
C ARG A 26 8.75 -8.62 22.45
N PHE A 27 10.01 -8.96 22.23
CA PHE A 27 10.65 -10.20 22.70
C PHE A 27 11.97 -9.90 23.34
N PHE A 28 12.29 -10.66 24.39
CA PHE A 28 13.62 -10.80 24.94
C PHE A 28 14.19 -12.14 24.48
N PHE A 29 15.43 -12.11 24.01
CA PHE A 29 16.14 -13.28 23.53
C PHE A 29 17.08 -13.73 24.64
N VAL A 30 16.95 -15.00 25.03
CA VAL A 30 17.80 -15.62 26.04
C VAL A 30 18.70 -16.63 25.32
N THR A 31 19.99 -16.40 25.39
CA THR A 31 21.01 -17.35 24.93
C THR A 31 21.47 -18.13 26.15
N SER A 32 21.54 -19.46 26.05
CA SER A 32 22.11 -20.29 27.12
C SER A 32 23.59 -19.96 27.31
N GLU A 33 24.04 -19.79 28.56
CA GLU A 33 25.46 -19.68 28.86
C GLU A 33 26.12 -20.99 28.44
N GLY A 34 26.99 -20.98 27.44
CA GLY A 34 27.68 -22.15 26.92
C GLY A 34 27.64 -22.28 25.39
N ASP A 35 26.73 -21.59 24.69
CA ASP A 35 26.76 -21.50 23.24
C ASP A 35 27.79 -20.46 22.79
N GLU A 36 29.11 -20.79 23.01
CA GLU A 36 30.17 -20.05 22.31
C GLU A 36 29.87 -20.17 20.80
N MET A 37 29.92 -19.05 20.14
CA MET A 37 29.75 -18.95 18.68
C MET A 37 30.78 -19.87 18.01
N GLU A 38 30.42 -21.12 17.72
CA GLU A 38 31.08 -21.82 16.65
C GLU A 38 30.76 -21.07 15.36
N ALA A 39 31.76 -20.37 14.86
CA ALA A 39 31.66 -19.50 13.68
C ALA A 39 31.26 -20.24 12.41
N ASP A 40 31.14 -21.57 12.46
CA ASP A 40 30.90 -22.48 11.34
C ASP A 40 29.82 -23.52 11.62
N ASP A 41 28.61 -23.14 12.12
CA ASP A 41 27.44 -24.02 11.99
C ASP A 41 26.67 -23.74 10.69
N PRO A 42 27.03 -24.41 9.56
CA PRO A 42 26.34 -24.22 8.28
C PRO A 42 24.90 -24.75 8.31
N LEU A 43 24.45 -25.35 9.41
CA LEU A 43 23.14 -25.96 9.54
C LEU A 43 22.12 -25.08 10.28
N GLY A 44 22.57 -24.00 10.96
CA GLY A 44 21.67 -23.07 11.66
C GLY A 44 20.87 -23.76 12.78
N ASN A 45 21.52 -24.68 13.54
CA ASN A 45 20.91 -25.40 14.67
C ASN A 45 20.91 -24.57 15.96
N ARG A 46 21.27 -23.29 15.89
CA ARG A 46 21.30 -22.42 17.06
C ARG A 46 19.89 -22.32 17.67
N ARG A 47 19.75 -22.73 18.91
CA ARG A 47 18.54 -22.53 19.69
C ARG A 47 18.56 -21.15 20.30
N ILE A 48 17.53 -20.35 20.06
CA ILE A 48 17.28 -19.09 20.73
C ILE A 48 15.97 -19.23 21.49
N ASP A 49 16.01 -19.10 22.81
CA ASP A 49 14.81 -19.03 23.62
C ASP A 49 14.25 -17.61 23.57
N VAL A 50 12.96 -17.50 23.32
CA VAL A 50 12.29 -16.21 23.06
C VAL A 50 11.22 -16.00 24.12
N VAL A 51 11.34 -14.96 24.92
CA VAL A 51 10.38 -14.62 25.97
C VAL A 51 9.59 -13.38 25.56
N PRO A 52 8.27 -13.48 25.39
CA PRO A 52 7.43 -12.32 25.16
C PRO A 52 7.47 -11.33 26.33
N THR A 53 7.50 -10.05 26.04
CA THR A 53 7.52 -8.98 27.06
C THR A 53 6.35 -9.08 28.03
N GLU A 54 5.19 -9.50 27.56
CA GLU A 54 4.01 -9.68 28.40
C GLU A 54 4.17 -10.79 29.45
N GLU A 55 4.91 -11.84 29.15
CA GLU A 55 5.19 -12.91 30.13
C GLU A 55 6.03 -12.33 31.29
N ILE A 56 7.07 -11.57 30.96
CA ILE A 56 7.92 -10.92 31.96
C ILE A 56 7.09 -9.97 32.82
N ILE A 57 6.32 -9.08 32.18
CA ILE A 57 5.47 -8.13 32.92
C ILE A 57 4.47 -8.89 33.79
N GLY A 58 3.87 -9.97 33.27
CA GLY A 58 2.90 -10.77 33.99
C GLY A 58 3.46 -11.41 35.26
N GLU A 59 4.74 -11.82 35.23
CA GLU A 59 5.40 -12.43 36.38
C GLU A 59 5.74 -11.39 37.47
N PHE A 60 6.11 -10.19 37.05
CA PHE A 60 6.53 -9.12 37.98
C PHE A 60 5.43 -8.09 38.32
N LEU A 61 4.15 -8.42 38.04
CA LEU A 61 3.03 -7.51 38.38
C LEU A 61 2.99 -7.07 39.84
N PRO A 62 3.29 -7.92 40.86
CA PRO A 62 3.28 -7.46 42.25
C PRO A 62 4.23 -6.31 42.53
N LEU A 63 5.34 -6.20 41.80
CA LEU A 63 6.28 -5.09 41.96
C LEU A 63 5.73 -3.75 41.45
N LEU A 64 4.78 -3.82 40.51
CA LEU A 64 4.17 -2.62 39.93
C LEU A 64 3.01 -2.06 40.77
N PHE A 65 2.53 -2.84 41.73
CA PHE A 65 1.40 -2.48 42.59
C PHE A 65 1.75 -2.60 44.10
N PRO A 66 2.71 -1.83 44.58
CA PRO A 66 3.13 -1.90 45.99
C PRO A 66 1.96 -1.56 46.93
N GLY A 67 1.73 -2.39 47.93
CA GLY A 67 0.66 -2.21 48.91
C GLY A 67 -0.69 -2.87 48.52
N TYR A 68 -0.79 -3.47 47.37
CA TYR A 68 -1.93 -4.28 46.94
C TYR A 68 -1.53 -5.73 46.76
N GLN A 69 -2.50 -6.63 46.96
CA GLN A 69 -2.37 -8.03 46.58
C GLN A 69 -2.96 -8.20 45.16
N VAL A 70 -2.21 -8.82 44.25
CA VAL A 70 -2.75 -9.25 42.96
C VAL A 70 -3.61 -10.51 43.19
N VAL A 71 -4.91 -10.37 43.01
CA VAL A 71 -5.89 -11.45 43.20
C VAL A 71 -6.01 -12.30 41.94
N SER A 72 -6.21 -11.62 40.81
CA SER A 72 -6.32 -12.26 39.50
C SER A 72 -5.78 -11.35 38.40
N LYS A 73 -5.34 -11.93 37.29
CA LYS A 73 -4.87 -11.21 36.12
C LYS A 73 -5.39 -11.89 34.83
N GLY A 74 -5.45 -11.12 33.76
CA GLY A 74 -5.76 -11.66 32.47
C GLY A 74 -5.35 -10.71 31.34
N MET A 75 -4.83 -11.28 30.26
CA MET A 75 -4.47 -10.50 29.09
C MET A 75 -5.67 -10.29 28.17
N PHE A 76 -5.77 -9.09 27.62
CA PHE A 76 -6.80 -8.79 26.65
C PHE A 76 -6.31 -7.79 25.58
N ARG A 77 -6.98 -7.84 24.44
CA ARG A 77 -6.80 -6.90 23.32
C ARG A 77 -8.16 -6.39 22.87
N ILE A 78 -8.25 -5.09 22.65
CA ILE A 78 -9.43 -4.49 22.03
C ILE A 78 -9.08 -3.99 20.64
N THR A 79 -10.02 -4.17 19.71
CA THR A 79 -9.99 -3.51 18.40
C THR A 79 -11.08 -2.46 18.39
N ARG A 80 -10.73 -1.25 17.99
CA ARG A 80 -11.65 -0.12 17.85
C ARG A 80 -12.03 0.07 16.40
N ASN A 81 -13.23 0.59 16.16
CA ASN A 81 -13.59 1.05 14.84
C ASN A 81 -12.72 2.26 14.48
N THR A 82 -12.03 2.15 13.36
CA THR A 82 -11.21 3.24 12.81
C THR A 82 -11.85 3.85 11.55
N ASP A 83 -13.00 3.32 11.14
CA ASP A 83 -13.78 3.84 10.02
C ASP A 83 -14.67 4.98 10.52
N VAL A 84 -14.02 6.09 10.88
CA VAL A 84 -14.71 7.33 11.17
C VAL A 84 -14.97 7.98 9.81
N GLU A 85 -16.24 8.11 9.44
CA GLU A 85 -16.64 8.90 8.29
C GLU A 85 -16.20 10.34 8.56
N ILE A 86 -15.46 10.91 7.64
CA ILE A 86 -15.11 12.33 7.65
C ILE A 86 -16.26 13.01 6.90
N GLU A 87 -16.99 13.89 7.56
CA GLU A 87 -17.97 14.76 6.92
C GLU A 87 -17.21 15.80 6.11
N GLU A 88 -16.72 15.37 4.94
CA GLU A 88 -15.82 16.14 4.08
C GLU A 88 -16.54 17.35 3.46
N ASP A 89 -17.84 17.23 3.26
CA ASP A 89 -18.66 18.29 2.63
C ASP A 89 -18.85 19.51 3.54
N GLU A 90 -18.61 19.37 4.86
CA GLU A 90 -18.72 20.46 5.85
C GLU A 90 -17.34 20.98 6.29
N ALA A 91 -16.24 20.41 5.79
CA ALA A 91 -14.89 20.77 6.21
C ALA A 91 -14.32 21.89 5.33
N ASP A 92 -14.11 23.07 5.90
CA ASP A 92 -13.41 24.18 5.24
C ASP A 92 -11.93 23.85 4.96
N ASP A 93 -11.32 22.94 5.75
CA ASP A 93 -9.94 22.46 5.60
C ASP A 93 -9.86 20.95 5.71
N LEU A 94 -9.57 20.26 4.58
CA LEU A 94 -9.41 18.81 4.51
C LEU A 94 -8.25 18.29 5.40
N LEU A 95 -7.17 19.07 5.54
CA LEU A 95 -6.02 18.69 6.37
C LEU A 95 -6.42 18.61 7.84
N GLU A 96 -7.14 19.64 8.34
CA GLU A 96 -7.62 19.70 9.71
C GLU A 96 -8.65 18.57 9.97
N ALA A 97 -9.58 18.35 9.05
CA ALA A 97 -10.58 17.29 9.15
C ALA A 97 -9.96 15.89 9.23
N VAL A 98 -8.91 15.62 8.43
CA VAL A 98 -8.19 14.33 8.48
C VAL A 98 -7.41 14.20 9.79
N ARG A 99 -6.77 15.27 10.27
CA ARG A 99 -6.05 15.30 11.57
C ARG A 99 -6.97 14.99 12.73
N ASP A 100 -8.12 15.63 12.77
CA ASP A 100 -9.16 15.40 13.78
C ASP A 100 -9.69 13.97 13.71
N SER A 101 -9.93 13.45 12.52
CA SER A 101 -10.36 12.07 12.32
C SER A 101 -9.31 11.07 12.85
N VAL A 102 -8.03 11.28 12.57
CA VAL A 102 -6.93 10.45 13.11
C VAL A 102 -6.93 10.47 14.64
N THR A 103 -7.11 11.63 15.24
CA THR A 103 -7.20 11.79 16.70
C THR A 103 -8.44 11.09 17.26
N ARG A 104 -9.60 11.26 16.64
CA ARG A 104 -10.86 10.62 17.06
C ARG A 104 -10.85 9.09 16.95
N ARG A 105 -10.07 8.50 16.03
CA ARG A 105 -9.93 7.03 15.91
C ARG A 105 -9.45 6.36 17.19
N GLN A 106 -8.67 7.02 18.01
CA GLN A 106 -8.21 6.50 19.30
C GLN A 106 -9.40 6.28 20.26
N TRP A 107 -10.50 6.99 20.04
CA TRP A 107 -11.73 6.96 20.86
C TRP A 107 -12.88 6.23 20.17
N GLY A 108 -12.67 5.68 19.00
CA GLY A 108 -13.68 4.89 18.26
C GLY A 108 -14.26 3.76 19.10
N GLY A 109 -15.53 3.40 18.85
CA GLY A 109 -16.21 2.32 19.57
C GLY A 109 -15.44 1.00 19.51
N VAL A 110 -15.43 0.25 20.60
CA VAL A 110 -14.82 -1.08 20.62
C VAL A 110 -15.69 -2.05 19.82
N VAL A 111 -15.12 -2.67 18.80
CA VAL A 111 -15.82 -3.62 17.91
C VAL A 111 -15.41 -5.07 18.15
N ARG A 112 -14.29 -5.32 18.83
CA ARG A 112 -13.81 -6.67 19.13
C ARG A 112 -13.02 -6.67 20.43
N LEU A 113 -13.27 -7.65 21.27
CA LEU A 113 -12.49 -8.02 22.44
C LEU A 113 -11.87 -9.40 22.22
N GLU A 114 -10.57 -9.51 22.38
CA GLU A 114 -9.85 -10.78 22.47
C GLU A 114 -9.37 -10.92 23.91
N THR A 115 -9.65 -12.07 24.55
CA THR A 115 -9.13 -12.42 25.87
C THR A 115 -8.24 -13.64 25.76
N GLU A 116 -7.23 -13.76 26.61
CA GLU A 116 -6.47 -15.01 26.69
C GLU A 116 -7.37 -16.17 27.12
N HIS A 117 -7.03 -17.35 26.65
CA HIS A 117 -7.78 -18.56 27.01
C HIS A 117 -7.62 -18.85 28.51
N GLY A 118 -8.73 -19.04 29.21
CA GLY A 118 -8.73 -19.26 30.66
C GLY A 118 -8.69 -17.98 31.51
N MET A 119 -8.78 -16.78 30.88
CA MET A 119 -8.96 -15.55 31.64
C MET A 119 -10.14 -15.67 32.62
N PRO A 120 -10.00 -15.27 33.89
CA PRO A 120 -11.08 -15.31 34.86
C PRO A 120 -12.36 -14.64 34.39
N SER A 121 -13.52 -15.27 34.60
CA SER A 121 -14.81 -14.80 34.09
C SER A 121 -15.18 -13.42 34.60
N ASN A 122 -14.91 -13.12 35.89
CA ASN A 122 -15.15 -11.83 36.49
C ASN A 122 -14.39 -10.69 35.78
N LEU A 123 -13.14 -10.93 35.35
CA LEU A 123 -12.36 -9.96 34.59
C LEU A 123 -12.93 -9.77 33.19
N THR A 124 -13.30 -10.86 32.53
CA THR A 124 -13.91 -10.79 31.19
C THR A 124 -15.23 -10.05 31.21
N GLU A 125 -16.10 -10.36 32.17
CA GLU A 125 -17.39 -9.70 32.36
C GLU A 125 -17.24 -8.21 32.68
N PHE A 126 -16.24 -7.84 33.50
CA PHE A 126 -15.94 -6.46 33.80
C PHE A 126 -15.62 -5.67 32.51
N ILE A 127 -14.79 -6.22 31.60
CA ILE A 127 -14.46 -5.57 30.34
C ILE A 127 -15.72 -5.45 29.47
N ILE A 128 -16.50 -6.52 29.34
CA ILE A 128 -17.73 -6.55 28.54
C ILE A 128 -18.68 -5.44 28.99
N GLN A 129 -18.93 -5.33 30.29
CA GLN A 129 -19.79 -4.33 30.85
C GLN A 129 -19.25 -2.90 30.63
N LYS A 130 -17.99 -2.67 30.94
CA LYS A 130 -17.35 -1.34 30.79
C LYS A 130 -17.30 -0.87 29.34
N MET A 131 -17.10 -1.78 28.41
CA MET A 131 -17.02 -1.49 26.98
C MET A 131 -18.36 -1.65 26.25
N LYS A 132 -19.44 -2.06 26.95
CA LYS A 132 -20.79 -2.28 26.40
C LYS A 132 -20.77 -3.24 25.19
N LEU A 133 -20.04 -4.34 25.30
CA LEU A 133 -19.85 -5.30 24.21
C LEU A 133 -20.98 -6.30 24.14
N LYS A 134 -21.27 -6.77 22.93
CA LYS A 134 -22.18 -7.87 22.66
C LYS A 134 -21.41 -9.21 22.62
N PRO A 135 -22.07 -10.35 22.92
CA PRO A 135 -21.38 -11.65 22.97
C PRO A 135 -20.60 -12.01 21.70
N PHE A 136 -21.11 -11.68 20.52
CA PHE A 136 -20.44 -11.96 19.25
C PHE A 136 -19.16 -11.13 19.00
N GLN A 137 -18.88 -10.14 19.82
CA GLN A 137 -17.68 -9.31 19.75
C GLN A 137 -16.55 -9.83 20.65
N VAL A 138 -16.78 -10.90 21.42
CA VAL A 138 -15.86 -11.42 22.42
C VAL A 138 -15.28 -12.76 21.95
N TYR A 139 -13.96 -12.88 21.94
CA TYR A 139 -13.22 -14.03 21.44
C TYR A 139 -12.18 -14.49 22.47
N SER A 140 -12.27 -15.74 22.91
CA SER A 140 -11.22 -16.38 23.70
C SER A 140 -10.16 -16.96 22.76
N VAL A 141 -8.91 -16.52 22.93
CA VAL A 141 -7.79 -16.86 22.04
C VAL A 141 -6.88 -17.88 22.73
N LYS A 142 -6.72 -19.05 22.12
CA LYS A 142 -5.74 -20.05 22.52
C LYS A 142 -4.39 -19.70 21.86
N GLY A 143 -3.39 -19.42 22.67
CA GLY A 143 -2.07 -19.03 22.20
C GLY A 143 -1.83 -17.52 22.23
N PRO A 144 -0.74 -17.06 21.58
CA PRO A 144 -0.31 -15.69 21.71
C PRO A 144 -1.28 -14.71 21.03
N MET A 145 -1.47 -13.56 21.64
CA MET A 145 -2.25 -12.47 21.09
C MET A 145 -1.38 -11.45 20.31
N ALA A 146 -2.01 -10.61 19.49
CA ALA A 146 -1.34 -9.55 18.73
C ALA A 146 -0.22 -10.07 17.81
N PHE A 147 -0.55 -11.01 16.91
CA PHE A 147 0.39 -11.65 15.99
C PHE A 147 1.25 -10.71 15.15
N ALA A 148 0.79 -9.48 14.87
CA ALA A 148 1.61 -8.51 14.15
C ALA A 148 2.96 -8.24 14.82
N GLY A 149 3.04 -8.33 16.16
CA GLY A 149 4.29 -8.17 16.90
C GLY A 149 5.29 -9.34 16.67
N TYR A 150 4.80 -10.48 16.21
CA TYR A 150 5.65 -11.65 15.92
C TYR A 150 6.48 -11.49 14.64
N MET A 151 6.19 -10.47 13.83
CA MET A 151 7.05 -10.11 12.69
C MET A 151 8.49 -9.79 13.13
N ALA A 152 8.72 -9.38 14.37
CA ALA A 152 10.06 -9.17 14.91
C ALA A 152 10.93 -10.45 14.91
N LEU A 153 10.32 -11.64 14.95
CA LEU A 153 11.05 -12.91 14.84
C LEU A 153 11.63 -13.13 13.44
N ASN A 154 11.07 -12.47 12.42
CA ASN A 154 11.60 -12.53 11.06
C ASN A 154 12.97 -11.86 10.92
N ASP A 155 13.36 -11.00 11.85
CA ASP A 155 14.65 -10.32 11.83
C ASP A 155 15.80 -11.22 12.35
N LEU A 156 15.47 -12.35 13.00
CA LEU A 156 16.45 -13.33 13.45
C LEU A 156 17.19 -13.95 12.27
N ASP A 157 18.48 -14.22 12.45
CA ASP A 157 19.34 -14.81 11.41
C ASP A 157 19.18 -16.33 11.32
N TYR A 158 18.10 -16.74 10.64
CA TYR A 158 17.78 -18.13 10.29
C TYR A 158 17.52 -18.24 8.79
N PRO A 159 18.56 -18.25 7.94
CA PRO A 159 18.40 -18.23 6.48
C PRO A 159 17.55 -19.40 5.93
N LYS A 160 17.62 -20.58 6.57
CA LYS A 160 16.84 -21.77 6.15
C LYS A 160 15.33 -21.63 6.37
N LEU A 161 14.91 -20.74 7.29
CA LEU A 161 13.50 -20.45 7.57
C LEU A 161 12.97 -19.26 6.78
N LYS A 162 13.79 -18.67 5.92
CA LYS A 162 13.45 -17.51 5.09
C LYS A 162 13.50 -17.86 3.62
N ASP A 163 12.72 -17.13 2.84
CA ASP A 163 12.87 -17.16 1.39
C ASP A 163 14.26 -16.69 0.98
N THR A 164 14.83 -17.33 -0.05
CA THR A 164 16.11 -16.87 -0.63
C THR A 164 16.00 -15.39 -1.01
N PRO A 165 16.95 -14.54 -0.57
CA PRO A 165 16.97 -13.14 -0.95
C PRO A 165 16.93 -12.98 -2.48
N TYR A 166 16.14 -12.04 -2.95
CA TYR A 166 16.10 -11.69 -4.36
C TYR A 166 16.82 -10.34 -4.56
N PHE A 167 17.76 -10.30 -5.49
CA PHE A 167 18.48 -9.09 -5.84
C PHE A 167 17.96 -8.56 -7.17
N ALA A 168 17.33 -7.39 -7.13
CA ALA A 168 16.81 -6.73 -8.31
C ALA A 168 17.93 -6.26 -9.23
N SER A 169 17.76 -6.46 -10.53
CA SER A 169 18.69 -5.94 -11.55
C SER A 169 18.37 -4.48 -11.90
N PHE A 170 19.34 -3.76 -12.47
CA PHE A 170 19.05 -2.51 -13.15
C PHE A 170 18.49 -2.78 -14.55
N ASN A 171 17.56 -1.93 -15.00
CA ASN A 171 17.22 -1.90 -16.42
C ASN A 171 18.37 -1.18 -17.16
N PRO A 172 18.99 -1.80 -18.19
CA PRO A 172 20.11 -1.19 -18.90
C PRO A 172 19.82 0.18 -19.48
N ASP A 173 18.57 0.42 -19.91
CA ASP A 173 18.14 1.70 -20.50
C ASP A 173 18.06 2.85 -19.50
N THR A 174 18.05 2.54 -18.20
CA THR A 174 18.10 3.55 -17.14
C THR A 174 19.53 3.91 -16.73
N GLN A 175 20.54 3.33 -17.40
CA GLN A 175 21.93 3.56 -17.09
C GLN A 175 22.70 4.09 -18.32
N PRO A 176 23.73 4.92 -18.14
CA PRO A 176 24.06 5.58 -16.86
C PRO A 176 23.04 6.68 -16.53
N VAL A 177 22.91 7.01 -15.25
CA VAL A 177 21.84 7.89 -14.72
C VAL A 177 21.89 9.31 -15.34
N ASP A 178 23.07 9.83 -15.63
CA ASP A 178 23.24 11.14 -16.26
C ASP A 178 22.67 11.21 -17.70
N LYS A 179 22.48 10.06 -18.36
CA LYS A 179 21.85 9.94 -19.68
C LYS A 179 20.38 9.52 -19.65
N LEU A 180 19.79 9.43 -18.48
CA LEU A 180 18.43 8.90 -18.33
C LEU A 180 17.42 9.68 -19.19
N PHE A 181 17.44 11.01 -19.19
CA PHE A 181 16.54 11.81 -20.02
C PHE A 181 16.78 11.58 -21.52
N GLU A 182 18.01 11.45 -21.95
CA GLU A 182 18.35 11.13 -23.35
C GLU A 182 17.81 9.76 -23.77
N ASN A 183 17.91 8.77 -22.87
CA ASN A 183 17.42 7.42 -23.15
C ASN A 183 15.91 7.38 -23.24
N ILE A 184 15.19 8.05 -22.32
CA ILE A 184 13.71 8.18 -22.36
C ILE A 184 13.26 8.97 -23.60
N ALA A 185 14.06 9.95 -24.06
CA ALA A 185 13.77 10.70 -25.27
C ALA A 185 13.84 9.85 -26.55
N LYS A 186 14.64 8.78 -26.56
CA LYS A 186 14.82 7.87 -27.69
C LYS A 186 13.73 6.79 -27.76
N ARG A 187 13.29 6.26 -26.63
CA ARG A 187 12.27 5.21 -26.54
C ARG A 187 11.64 5.14 -25.16
N ASP A 188 10.46 4.59 -25.10
CA ASP A 188 9.81 4.24 -23.84
C ASP A 188 10.58 3.15 -23.11
N ILE A 189 10.67 3.26 -21.78
CA ILE A 189 11.35 2.28 -20.92
C ILE A 189 10.33 1.71 -19.95
N LEU A 190 10.09 0.40 -20.05
CA LEU A 190 9.22 -0.33 -19.12
C LEU A 190 10.06 -0.91 -17.99
N LEU A 191 9.63 -0.67 -16.76
CA LEU A 191 10.21 -1.21 -15.54
C LEU A 191 9.26 -2.24 -14.94
N TYR A 192 9.81 -3.37 -14.46
CA TYR A 192 9.04 -4.41 -13.78
C TYR A 192 9.64 -4.69 -12.41
N HIS A 193 9.02 -4.12 -11.38
CA HIS A 193 9.39 -4.32 -9.98
C HIS A 193 8.77 -5.62 -9.44
N PRO A 194 9.44 -6.30 -8.51
CA PRO A 194 10.74 -6.04 -7.89
C PRO A 194 11.91 -6.61 -8.71
N TYR A 195 11.66 -7.21 -9.88
CA TYR A 195 12.68 -7.87 -10.71
C TYR A 195 13.72 -6.87 -11.23
N GLN A 196 13.25 -5.66 -11.54
CA GLN A 196 14.10 -4.50 -11.76
C GLN A 196 14.00 -3.53 -10.60
N THR A 197 15.12 -2.91 -10.23
CA THR A 197 15.19 -2.04 -9.07
C THR A 197 14.30 -0.80 -9.19
N PHE A 198 13.64 -0.43 -8.10
CA PHE A 198 12.91 0.83 -7.99
C PHE A 198 13.85 2.05 -7.95
N THR A 199 15.15 1.84 -7.77
CA THR A 199 16.17 2.90 -7.76
C THR A 199 16.10 3.74 -9.03
N SER A 200 15.82 3.15 -10.19
CA SER A 200 15.67 3.90 -11.46
C SER A 200 14.58 4.99 -11.40
N VAL A 201 13.51 4.78 -10.63
CA VAL A 201 12.47 5.80 -10.43
C VAL A 201 12.94 6.88 -9.45
N VAL A 202 13.70 6.49 -8.43
CA VAL A 202 14.33 7.45 -7.49
C VAL A 202 15.33 8.31 -8.24
N ASP A 203 16.18 7.70 -9.09
CA ASP A 203 17.18 8.36 -9.90
C ASP A 203 16.56 9.40 -10.84
N LEU A 204 15.40 9.09 -11.45
CA LEU A 204 14.68 10.06 -12.28
C LEU A 204 14.39 11.36 -11.50
N VAL A 205 13.84 11.22 -10.29
CA VAL A 205 13.44 12.39 -9.48
C VAL A 205 14.68 13.12 -8.95
N GLN A 206 15.72 12.40 -8.53
CA GLN A 206 16.98 12.98 -8.08
C GLN A 206 17.73 13.68 -9.20
N GLN A 207 17.78 13.07 -10.39
CA GLN A 207 18.37 13.69 -11.56
C GLN A 207 17.59 14.95 -11.96
N ALA A 208 16.24 14.87 -11.96
CA ALA A 208 15.40 16.04 -12.21
C ALA A 208 15.62 17.18 -11.19
N ALA A 209 15.88 16.84 -9.94
CA ALA A 209 16.18 17.85 -8.92
C ALA A 209 17.51 18.59 -9.19
N LYS A 210 18.52 17.88 -9.70
CA LYS A 210 19.88 18.40 -9.90
C LYS A 210 20.11 19.06 -11.27
N ASP A 211 19.44 18.58 -12.32
CA ASP A 211 19.62 19.03 -13.68
C ASP A 211 19.15 20.51 -13.85
N PRO A 212 20.05 21.45 -14.22
CA PRO A 212 19.70 22.85 -14.36
C PRO A 212 18.70 23.11 -15.51
N ALA A 213 18.57 22.22 -16.47
CA ALA A 213 17.62 22.34 -17.57
C ALA A 213 16.19 21.98 -17.15
N VAL A 214 15.98 21.31 -16.00
CA VAL A 214 14.65 21.02 -15.47
C VAL A 214 14.03 22.26 -14.86
N LEU A 215 12.86 22.62 -15.37
CA LEU A 215 12.08 23.81 -14.97
C LEU A 215 11.10 23.48 -13.83
N GLY A 216 10.51 22.28 -13.85
CA GLY A 216 9.54 21.88 -12.85
C GLY A 216 9.30 20.39 -12.75
N ILE A 217 8.77 19.97 -11.60
CA ILE A 217 8.39 18.60 -11.28
C ILE A 217 7.00 18.62 -10.67
N LYS A 218 6.08 17.79 -11.19
CA LYS A 218 4.78 17.54 -10.57
C LYS A 218 4.68 16.05 -10.22
N MET A 219 4.21 15.73 -9.03
CA MET A 219 4.17 14.33 -8.57
C MET A 219 2.99 14.04 -7.67
N THR A 220 2.40 12.85 -7.80
CA THR A 220 1.39 12.34 -6.87
C THR A 220 2.05 11.51 -5.78
N LEU A 221 1.62 11.69 -4.52
CA LEU A 221 2.15 10.98 -3.36
C LEU A 221 1.01 10.32 -2.57
N TYR A 222 1.07 8.99 -2.44
CA TYR A 222 0.04 8.22 -1.73
C TYR A 222 0.59 7.57 -0.45
N ARG A 223 1.63 6.74 -0.55
CA ARG A 223 2.31 6.05 0.55
C ARG A 223 3.82 6.15 0.35
N VAL A 224 4.42 7.20 0.84
CA VAL A 224 5.84 7.48 0.57
C VAL A 224 6.81 6.81 1.54
N GLY A 225 6.32 6.30 2.67
CA GLY A 225 7.13 5.67 3.71
C GLY A 225 7.92 6.67 4.57
N ASN A 226 8.70 6.10 5.51
CA ASN A 226 9.61 6.89 6.33
C ASN A 226 10.87 7.25 5.53
N ASN A 227 11.45 8.43 5.76
CA ASN A 227 12.72 8.84 5.18
C ASN A 227 12.78 8.73 3.64
N SER A 228 11.70 9.13 2.96
CA SER A 228 11.56 8.98 1.50
C SER A 228 12.63 9.74 0.71
N PRO A 229 13.44 9.07 -0.13
CA PRO A 229 14.40 9.74 -1.00
C PRO A 229 13.72 10.60 -2.08
N ILE A 230 12.49 10.26 -2.46
CA ILE A 230 11.70 11.02 -3.43
C ILE A 230 11.26 12.35 -2.84
N VAL A 231 10.70 12.36 -1.63
CA VAL A 231 10.29 13.61 -0.97
C VAL A 231 11.49 14.53 -0.75
N LYS A 232 12.62 13.98 -0.33
CA LYS A 232 13.88 14.73 -0.20
C LYS A 232 14.31 15.36 -1.53
N ALA A 233 14.22 14.61 -2.63
CA ALA A 233 14.57 15.12 -3.95
C ALA A 233 13.62 16.23 -4.42
N LEU A 234 12.31 16.15 -4.11
CA LEU A 234 11.35 17.21 -4.40
C LEU A 234 11.68 18.51 -3.63
N MET A 235 12.02 18.40 -2.35
CA MET A 235 12.46 19.54 -1.55
C MET A 235 13.78 20.13 -2.07
N GLU A 236 14.76 19.28 -2.43
CA GLU A 236 16.02 19.72 -3.07
C GLU A 236 15.76 20.45 -4.38
N ALA A 237 14.85 19.94 -5.22
CA ALA A 237 14.46 20.60 -6.47
C ALA A 237 13.92 22.02 -6.21
N ARG A 238 13.08 22.18 -5.19
CA ARG A 238 12.55 23.48 -4.82
C ARG A 238 13.64 24.42 -4.31
N GLN A 239 14.53 23.95 -3.46
CA GLN A 239 15.68 24.74 -2.97
C GLN A 239 16.60 25.20 -4.13
N ARG A 240 16.66 24.42 -5.21
CA ARG A 240 17.39 24.78 -6.46
C ARG A 240 16.56 25.68 -7.40
N GLY A 241 15.46 26.24 -6.93
CA GLY A 241 14.65 27.22 -7.67
C GLY A 241 13.65 26.64 -8.68
N LYS A 242 13.45 25.31 -8.71
CA LYS A 242 12.49 24.69 -9.63
C LYS A 242 11.05 24.83 -9.14
N GLN A 243 10.10 24.79 -10.07
CA GLN A 243 8.68 24.72 -9.74
C GLN A 243 8.34 23.28 -9.32
N VAL A 244 7.92 23.07 -8.07
CA VAL A 244 7.59 21.73 -7.57
C VAL A 244 6.14 21.72 -7.06
N THR A 245 5.34 20.78 -7.58
CA THR A 245 3.98 20.53 -7.11
C THR A 245 3.84 19.08 -6.67
N ALA A 246 3.40 18.87 -5.45
CA ALA A 246 3.11 17.56 -4.89
C ALA A 246 1.60 17.45 -4.60
N VAL A 247 0.93 16.48 -5.24
CA VAL A 247 -0.46 16.13 -4.91
C VAL A 247 -0.42 15.02 -3.88
N VAL A 248 -0.77 15.32 -2.63
CA VAL A 248 -0.66 14.39 -1.49
C VAL A 248 -2.02 13.85 -1.11
N GLU A 249 -2.14 12.54 -1.08
CA GLU A 249 -3.35 11.86 -0.57
C GLU A 249 -3.27 11.74 0.95
N LEU A 250 -4.08 12.49 1.66
CA LEU A 250 -4.13 12.48 3.12
C LEU A 250 -4.85 11.26 3.69
N LYS A 251 -5.80 10.68 2.95
CA LYS A 251 -6.65 9.58 3.38
C LYS A 251 -6.08 8.19 3.05
N ALA A 252 -4.73 8.09 2.92
CA ALA A 252 -4.06 6.81 2.74
C ALA A 252 -4.10 6.02 4.06
N ARG A 253 -4.98 5.02 4.17
CA ARG A 253 -5.20 4.22 5.40
C ARG A 253 -3.90 3.81 6.06
N PHE A 254 -3.75 4.11 7.36
CA PHE A 254 -2.59 3.85 8.21
C PHE A 254 -1.32 4.66 7.90
N ASP A 255 -1.37 5.54 6.91
CA ASP A 255 -0.28 6.46 6.55
C ASP A 255 -0.70 7.93 6.68
N GLU A 256 -1.88 8.22 7.21
CA GLU A 256 -2.46 9.56 7.28
C GLU A 256 -1.54 10.53 8.03
N GLU A 257 -1.17 10.22 9.27
CA GLU A 257 -0.30 11.07 10.09
C GLU A 257 1.07 11.32 9.41
N ARG A 258 1.61 10.28 8.78
CA ARG A 258 2.88 10.37 8.05
C ARG A 258 2.75 11.28 6.82
N ASN A 259 1.68 11.14 6.07
CA ASN A 259 1.44 11.95 4.89
C ASN A 259 1.19 13.42 5.26
N ILE A 260 0.51 13.69 6.37
CA ILE A 260 0.36 15.03 6.93
C ILE A 260 1.74 15.64 7.25
N ASN A 261 2.56 14.93 8.01
CA ASN A 261 3.89 15.41 8.40
C ASN A 261 4.79 15.71 7.18
N TRP A 262 4.76 14.85 6.15
CA TRP A 262 5.49 15.11 4.91
C TRP A 262 4.94 16.29 4.12
N ALA A 263 3.64 16.46 4.07
CA ALA A 263 2.99 17.58 3.39
C ALA A 263 3.42 18.91 4.03
N GLU A 264 3.32 19.02 5.35
CA GLU A 264 3.76 20.21 6.10
C GLU A 264 5.25 20.51 5.94
N GLU A 265 6.09 19.47 5.93
CA GLU A 265 7.52 19.66 5.71
C GLU A 265 7.81 20.19 4.30
N MET A 266 7.15 19.65 3.28
CA MET A 266 7.28 20.12 1.90
C MET A 266 6.79 21.57 1.76
N GLU A 267 5.67 21.94 2.38
CA GLU A 267 5.15 23.33 2.37
C GLU A 267 6.14 24.29 3.03
N ARG A 268 6.71 23.94 4.17
CA ARG A 268 7.75 24.76 4.84
C ARG A 268 8.98 24.97 3.96
N GLN A 269 9.30 24.01 3.09
CA GLN A 269 10.38 24.14 2.11
C GLN A 269 9.94 24.85 0.81
N GLY A 270 8.68 25.34 0.74
CA GLY A 270 8.15 26.10 -0.37
C GLY A 270 7.70 25.24 -1.57
N VAL A 271 7.53 23.95 -1.41
CA VAL A 271 6.86 23.09 -2.41
C VAL A 271 5.37 23.44 -2.43
N ASN A 272 4.79 23.54 -3.63
CA ASN A 272 3.34 23.69 -3.76
C ASN A 272 2.66 22.33 -3.49
N VAL A 273 2.05 22.21 -2.32
CA VAL A 273 1.34 20.99 -1.92
C VAL A 273 -0.15 21.16 -2.19
N VAL A 274 -0.74 20.15 -2.83
CA VAL A 274 -2.17 20.07 -3.08
C VAL A 274 -2.70 18.84 -2.36
N TYR A 275 -3.63 19.02 -1.47
CA TYR A 275 -4.33 17.96 -0.78
C TYR A 275 -5.45 17.42 -1.66
N GLY A 276 -5.52 16.15 -1.89
CA GLY A 276 -6.44 15.43 -2.74
C GLY A 276 -7.80 16.08 -3.07
N PHE A 277 -8.84 15.28 -3.18
CA PHE A 277 -10.20 15.77 -3.45
C PHE A 277 -11.13 15.40 -2.31
N VAL A 278 -12.13 16.23 -2.08
CA VAL A 278 -13.31 15.85 -1.29
C VAL A 278 -14.04 14.74 -2.03
N GLY A 279 -14.45 13.70 -1.31
CA GLY A 279 -15.18 12.55 -1.87
C GLY A 279 -14.39 11.58 -2.75
N LEU A 280 -13.17 11.93 -3.20
CA LEU A 280 -12.31 11.06 -4.03
C LEU A 280 -10.93 10.87 -3.41
N LYS A 281 -10.28 9.74 -3.74
CA LYS A 281 -8.88 9.48 -3.38
C LYS A 281 -7.97 9.59 -4.59
N VAL A 282 -6.86 10.30 -4.43
CA VAL A 282 -5.82 10.34 -5.45
C VAL A 282 -4.96 9.10 -5.35
N HIS A 283 -5.26 8.10 -6.16
CA HIS A 283 -4.53 6.83 -6.17
C HIS A 283 -3.61 6.65 -7.38
N ALA A 284 -3.54 7.62 -8.28
CA ALA A 284 -2.62 7.63 -9.41
C ALA A 284 -1.15 7.71 -8.95
N LYS A 285 -0.24 7.11 -9.70
CA LYS A 285 1.20 7.18 -9.49
C LYS A 285 1.84 7.81 -10.71
N LEU A 286 1.99 9.13 -10.65
CA LEU A 286 2.45 9.97 -11.73
C LEU A 286 3.59 10.87 -11.28
N CYS A 287 4.63 10.97 -12.12
CA CYS A 287 5.67 11.96 -12.00
C CYS A 287 5.85 12.63 -13.37
N LEU A 288 5.72 13.95 -13.43
CA LEU A 288 5.91 14.78 -14.62
C LEU A 288 7.12 15.66 -14.39
N VAL A 289 8.11 15.57 -15.26
CA VAL A 289 9.29 16.44 -15.29
C VAL A 289 9.24 17.30 -16.55
N ILE A 290 9.35 18.61 -16.39
CA ILE A 290 9.36 19.58 -17.47
C ILE A 290 10.78 20.09 -17.64
N ARG A 291 11.38 19.84 -18.81
CA ARG A 291 12.78 20.14 -19.10
C ARG A 291 12.91 21.04 -20.33
N LYS A 292 13.82 22.01 -20.26
CA LYS A 292 14.20 22.85 -21.40
C LYS A 292 15.31 22.15 -22.17
N GLU A 293 15.07 21.89 -23.45
CA GLU A 293 16.04 21.27 -24.35
C GLU A 293 16.40 22.22 -25.49
N ALA A 294 17.38 21.86 -26.33
CA ALA A 294 17.78 22.65 -27.48
C ALA A 294 16.61 22.86 -28.47
N SER A 295 15.72 21.88 -28.60
CA SER A 295 14.54 21.90 -29.47
C SER A 295 13.30 22.57 -28.84
N GLY A 296 13.37 23.05 -27.59
CA GLY A 296 12.24 23.61 -26.86
C GLY A 296 11.96 22.90 -25.53
N ILE A 297 10.74 23.03 -25.04
CA ILE A 297 10.32 22.36 -23.79
C ILE A 297 9.89 20.94 -24.10
N ARG A 298 10.44 19.96 -23.36
CA ARG A 298 10.05 18.56 -23.41
C ARG A 298 9.60 18.09 -22.04
N SER A 299 8.54 17.30 -22.03
CA SER A 299 8.03 16.64 -20.83
C SER A 299 8.49 15.18 -20.79
N TYR A 300 8.79 14.71 -19.58
CA TYR A 300 9.13 13.33 -19.28
C TYR A 300 8.19 12.84 -18.17
N VAL A 301 7.66 11.65 -18.33
CA VAL A 301 6.64 11.11 -17.44
C VAL A 301 7.05 9.74 -16.94
N HIS A 302 6.84 9.50 -15.65
CA HIS A 302 6.72 8.16 -15.10
C HIS A 302 5.28 7.91 -14.72
N ILE A 303 4.73 6.77 -15.19
CA ILE A 303 3.42 6.24 -14.81
C ILE A 303 3.64 4.88 -14.18
N GLY A 304 3.15 4.67 -12.95
CA GLY A 304 3.34 3.41 -12.23
C GLY A 304 2.05 2.81 -11.70
N THR A 305 2.03 1.48 -11.58
CA THR A 305 0.98 0.76 -10.83
C THR A 305 1.29 0.74 -9.33
N GLY A 306 2.57 0.87 -8.94
CA GLY A 306 3.09 0.82 -7.59
C GLY A 306 3.28 2.18 -6.95
N ASN A 307 3.18 2.24 -5.61
CA ASN A 307 3.41 3.46 -4.86
C ASN A 307 4.88 3.89 -4.93
N TYR A 308 5.14 5.19 -4.79
CA TYR A 308 6.48 5.76 -4.72
C TYR A 308 7.15 5.49 -3.36
N ASN A 309 7.32 4.19 -3.06
CA ASN A 309 7.88 3.71 -1.81
C ASN A 309 8.90 2.58 -2.07
N PRO A 310 10.21 2.83 -1.90
CA PRO A 310 11.25 1.83 -2.12
C PRO A 310 11.08 0.55 -1.29
N GLY A 311 10.48 0.65 -0.09
CA GLY A 311 10.22 -0.49 0.79
C GLY A 311 9.17 -1.44 0.22
N SER A 312 8.02 -0.90 -0.20
CA SER A 312 6.96 -1.72 -0.80
C SER A 312 7.34 -2.25 -2.18
N ALA A 313 8.13 -1.51 -2.95
CA ALA A 313 8.59 -1.92 -4.27
C ALA A 313 9.51 -3.17 -4.27
N LYS A 314 10.03 -3.57 -3.11
CA LYS A 314 10.79 -4.82 -2.94
C LYS A 314 9.92 -6.06 -2.82
N ASN A 315 8.64 -5.88 -2.47
CA ASN A 315 7.74 -6.97 -2.13
C ASN A 315 6.50 -7.06 -3.03
N TYR A 316 6.28 -6.06 -3.90
CA TYR A 316 5.12 -5.95 -4.77
C TYR A 316 5.55 -6.06 -6.23
N THR A 317 4.81 -6.84 -7.03
CA THR A 317 5.00 -6.80 -8.48
C THR A 317 4.27 -5.59 -9.04
N ASP A 318 5.01 -4.65 -9.60
CA ASP A 318 4.48 -3.43 -10.19
C ASP A 318 5.16 -3.10 -11.52
N LEU A 319 4.45 -2.38 -12.35
CA LEU A 319 4.97 -1.85 -13.60
C LEU A 319 5.19 -0.34 -13.49
N GLY A 320 6.23 0.16 -14.13
CA GLY A 320 6.52 1.58 -14.29
C GLY A 320 6.91 1.88 -15.73
N LEU A 321 6.27 2.85 -16.34
CA LEU A 321 6.58 3.35 -17.68
C LEU A 321 7.30 4.69 -17.58
N LEU A 322 8.49 4.79 -18.16
CA LEU A 322 9.18 6.05 -18.39
C LEU A 322 9.02 6.42 -19.87
N THR A 323 8.45 7.58 -20.14
CA THR A 323 8.16 8.02 -21.51
C THR A 323 8.30 9.52 -21.70
N SER A 324 8.58 9.92 -22.93
CA SER A 324 8.47 11.29 -23.40
C SER A 324 7.50 11.43 -24.59
N ALA A 325 6.67 10.41 -24.83
CA ALA A 325 5.65 10.43 -25.88
C ALA A 325 4.68 11.61 -25.64
N GLN A 326 4.55 12.48 -26.65
CA GLN A 326 3.87 13.76 -26.53
C GLN A 326 2.40 13.63 -26.14
N ASP A 327 1.69 12.65 -26.66
CA ASP A 327 0.28 12.41 -26.37
C ASP A 327 0.05 11.99 -24.91
N ILE A 328 0.90 11.10 -24.37
CA ILE A 328 0.88 10.68 -22.97
C ILE A 328 1.29 11.85 -22.05
N CYS A 329 2.38 12.55 -22.39
CA CYS A 329 2.85 13.69 -21.60
C CYS A 329 1.80 14.81 -21.54
N SER A 330 1.09 15.06 -22.64
CA SER A 330 0.02 16.04 -22.69
C SER A 330 -1.16 15.64 -21.78
N ASP A 331 -1.58 14.38 -21.85
CA ASP A 331 -2.66 13.87 -20.99
C ASP A 331 -2.30 13.93 -19.50
N VAL A 332 -1.05 13.58 -19.14
CA VAL A 332 -0.56 13.69 -17.74
C VAL A 332 -0.52 15.14 -17.29
N THR A 333 -0.11 16.07 -18.18
CA THR A 333 -0.14 17.52 -17.88
C THR A 333 -1.55 18.00 -17.63
N ASP A 334 -2.48 17.62 -18.49
CA ASP A 334 -3.91 17.95 -18.36
C ASP A 334 -4.47 17.37 -17.05
N LEU A 335 -4.11 16.14 -16.70
CA LEU A 335 -4.54 15.51 -15.46
C LEU A 335 -3.99 16.23 -14.21
N PHE A 336 -2.73 16.67 -14.24
CA PHE A 336 -2.20 17.50 -13.14
C PHE A 336 -2.93 18.85 -13.05
N ASN A 337 -3.31 19.46 -14.17
CA ASN A 337 -4.09 20.70 -14.14
C ASN A 337 -5.49 20.48 -13.55
N VAL A 338 -6.13 19.32 -13.82
CA VAL A 338 -7.39 18.93 -13.13
C VAL A 338 -7.15 18.74 -11.64
N MET A 339 -6.12 17.99 -11.24
CA MET A 339 -5.83 17.71 -9.83
C MET A 339 -5.46 18.95 -9.02
N THR A 340 -4.97 20.01 -9.66
CA THR A 340 -4.61 21.28 -9.01
C THR A 340 -5.69 22.35 -9.14
N GLY A 341 -6.88 22.00 -9.63
CA GLY A 341 -8.06 22.89 -9.67
C GLY A 341 -8.07 23.90 -10.83
N TYR A 342 -7.16 23.78 -11.80
CA TYR A 342 -7.05 24.75 -12.91
C TYR A 342 -7.87 24.38 -14.15
N ALA A 343 -8.40 23.16 -14.23
CA ALA A 343 -9.12 22.67 -15.40
C ALA A 343 -10.19 21.62 -15.04
N VAL A 344 -11.19 21.49 -15.92
CA VAL A 344 -12.12 20.35 -15.97
C VAL A 344 -11.87 19.61 -17.29
N ARG A 345 -11.75 18.28 -17.23
CA ARG A 345 -11.51 17.47 -18.41
C ARG A 345 -12.18 16.11 -18.31
N ASP A 346 -12.91 15.74 -19.34
CA ASP A 346 -13.69 14.50 -19.38
C ASP A 346 -13.04 13.43 -20.26
N ASN A 347 -12.19 13.80 -21.21
CA ASN A 347 -11.57 12.91 -22.17
C ASN A 347 -10.05 13.14 -22.28
N TYR A 348 -9.35 12.04 -22.46
CA TYR A 348 -7.90 11.99 -22.65
C TYR A 348 -7.59 11.20 -23.93
N ARG A 349 -6.39 11.44 -24.52
CA ARG A 349 -5.98 10.80 -25.79
C ARG A 349 -5.59 9.36 -25.57
N ARG A 350 -4.80 9.11 -24.52
CA ARG A 350 -4.21 7.80 -24.16
C ARG A 350 -4.60 7.31 -22.79
N LEU A 351 -4.85 8.20 -21.85
CA LEU A 351 -5.17 7.83 -20.48
C LEU A 351 -6.64 7.46 -20.31
N PHE A 352 -6.87 6.41 -19.57
CA PHE A 352 -8.17 6.13 -18.98
C PHE A 352 -8.17 6.60 -17.51
N VAL A 353 -8.85 7.67 -17.23
CA VAL A 353 -8.89 8.31 -15.90
C VAL A 353 -10.20 7.96 -15.19
N SER A 354 -10.11 7.43 -13.98
CA SER A 354 -11.27 7.17 -13.11
C SER A 354 -11.53 8.39 -12.22
N PRO A 355 -12.80 8.77 -11.99
CA PRO A 355 -14.04 8.13 -12.44
C PRO A 355 -14.52 8.56 -13.82
N THR A 356 -13.88 9.52 -14.48
CA THR A 356 -14.40 10.23 -15.66
C THR A 356 -14.55 9.34 -16.92
N CYS A 357 -13.47 8.68 -17.37
CA CYS A 357 -13.49 7.97 -18.64
C CYS A 357 -12.95 6.52 -18.60
N MET A 358 -12.40 6.05 -17.47
CA MET A 358 -11.83 4.69 -17.40
C MET A 358 -12.90 3.62 -17.63
N ARG A 359 -14.04 3.69 -16.95
CA ARG A 359 -15.11 2.70 -17.08
C ARG A 359 -15.58 2.58 -18.52
N SER A 360 -16.01 3.68 -19.11
CA SER A 360 -16.50 3.72 -20.49
C SER A 360 -15.42 3.33 -21.51
N GLY A 361 -14.14 3.63 -21.22
CA GLY A 361 -13.00 3.22 -22.04
C GLY A 361 -12.83 1.69 -22.08
N ILE A 362 -12.87 1.04 -20.91
CA ILE A 362 -12.76 -0.41 -20.80
C ILE A 362 -13.98 -1.09 -21.43
N GLU A 363 -15.20 -0.58 -21.22
CA GLU A 363 -16.42 -1.10 -21.87
C GLU A 363 -16.30 -1.06 -23.39
N ARG A 364 -15.86 0.06 -23.94
CA ARG A 364 -15.63 0.19 -25.40
C ARG A 364 -14.59 -0.80 -25.90
N ALA A 365 -13.49 -1.00 -25.16
CA ALA A 365 -12.43 -1.93 -25.54
C ALA A 365 -12.93 -3.38 -25.55
N ILE A 366 -13.73 -3.80 -24.56
CA ILE A 366 -14.33 -5.14 -24.53
C ILE A 366 -15.30 -5.32 -25.69
N ARG A 367 -16.17 -4.35 -25.97
CA ARG A 367 -17.12 -4.41 -27.08
C ARG A 367 -16.43 -4.44 -28.45
N ALA A 368 -15.37 -3.62 -28.60
CA ALA A 368 -14.57 -3.65 -29.83
C ALA A 368 -13.90 -5.01 -30.04
N GLU A 369 -13.49 -5.68 -28.98
CA GLU A 369 -12.90 -7.00 -29.02
C GLU A 369 -13.92 -8.10 -29.39
N ILE A 370 -15.15 -7.98 -28.89
CA ILE A 370 -16.27 -8.85 -29.31
C ILE A 370 -16.52 -8.69 -30.82
N GLU A 371 -16.61 -7.46 -31.31
CA GLU A 371 -16.84 -7.21 -32.74
C GLU A 371 -15.66 -7.65 -33.63
N ARG A 372 -14.44 -7.52 -33.13
CA ARG A 372 -13.26 -8.06 -33.80
C ARG A 372 -13.30 -9.57 -33.87
N HIS A 373 -13.65 -10.25 -32.76
CA HIS A 373 -13.77 -11.71 -32.74
C HIS A 373 -14.80 -12.22 -33.76
N LYS A 374 -15.96 -11.56 -33.90
CA LYS A 374 -16.97 -11.92 -34.90
C LYS A 374 -16.44 -11.85 -36.32
N ARG A 375 -15.49 -10.97 -36.62
CA ARG A 375 -14.90 -10.82 -37.96
C ARG A 375 -13.72 -11.75 -38.18
N GLU A 376 -12.86 -11.92 -37.21
CA GLU A 376 -11.52 -12.51 -37.34
C GLU A 376 -11.33 -13.81 -36.57
N GLY A 377 -12.23 -14.15 -35.64
CA GLY A 377 -12.21 -15.38 -34.85
C GLY A 377 -11.10 -15.48 -33.81
N ASN A 378 -10.31 -14.42 -33.59
CA ASN A 378 -9.09 -14.44 -32.75
C ASN A 378 -9.16 -13.50 -31.52
N GLY A 379 -10.38 -13.14 -31.08
CA GLY A 379 -10.59 -12.24 -29.95
C GLY A 379 -10.02 -12.76 -28.64
N ARG A 380 -9.29 -11.89 -27.92
CA ARG A 380 -8.73 -12.22 -26.62
C ARG A 380 -8.71 -11.02 -25.69
N ILE A 381 -9.11 -11.25 -24.45
CA ILE A 381 -9.06 -10.29 -23.36
C ILE A 381 -8.21 -10.87 -22.23
N VAL A 382 -7.22 -10.13 -21.73
CA VAL A 382 -6.48 -10.49 -20.53
C VAL A 382 -6.64 -9.37 -19.51
N LEU A 383 -7.10 -9.72 -18.32
CA LEU A 383 -7.29 -8.77 -17.20
C LEU A 383 -6.48 -9.24 -16.00
N LYS A 384 -5.52 -8.43 -15.56
CA LYS A 384 -4.84 -8.60 -14.28
C LYS A 384 -5.24 -7.46 -13.36
N CYS A 385 -5.90 -7.78 -12.24
CA CYS A 385 -6.40 -6.79 -11.30
C CYS A 385 -6.40 -7.30 -9.85
N ASN A 386 -6.60 -6.38 -8.92
CA ASN A 386 -6.67 -6.76 -7.51
C ASN A 386 -7.98 -7.45 -7.14
N GLN A 387 -9.09 -6.97 -7.70
CA GLN A 387 -10.46 -7.43 -7.44
C GLN A 387 -11.29 -7.29 -8.70
N LEU A 388 -12.27 -8.19 -8.84
CA LEU A 388 -13.26 -8.17 -9.93
C LEU A 388 -14.64 -8.37 -9.30
N VAL A 389 -15.30 -7.26 -8.95
CA VAL A 389 -16.56 -7.25 -8.21
C VAL A 389 -17.68 -6.45 -8.89
N ASP A 390 -17.35 -5.63 -9.87
CA ASP A 390 -18.31 -4.78 -10.58
C ASP A 390 -19.27 -5.66 -11.41
N PRO A 391 -20.60 -5.63 -11.15
CA PRO A 391 -21.54 -6.54 -11.79
C PRO A 391 -21.70 -6.30 -13.29
N ASP A 392 -21.58 -5.05 -13.75
CA ASP A 392 -21.76 -4.72 -15.15
C ASP A 392 -20.52 -5.13 -15.97
N MET A 393 -19.30 -4.93 -15.41
CA MET A 393 -18.08 -5.44 -16.01
C MET A 393 -18.10 -6.98 -16.10
N ILE A 394 -18.54 -7.67 -15.06
CA ILE A 394 -18.67 -9.13 -15.06
C ILE A 394 -19.67 -9.58 -16.12
N ARG A 395 -20.80 -8.90 -16.23
CA ARG A 395 -21.82 -9.20 -17.26
C ARG A 395 -21.25 -9.02 -18.67
N LEU A 396 -20.50 -7.94 -18.89
CA LEU A 396 -19.88 -7.68 -20.20
C LEU A 396 -18.79 -8.72 -20.54
N LEU A 397 -18.05 -9.23 -19.56
CA LEU A 397 -17.12 -10.34 -19.76
C LEU A 397 -17.83 -11.65 -20.09
N TYR A 398 -19.01 -11.90 -19.53
CA TYR A 398 -19.86 -13.03 -19.97
C TYR A 398 -20.35 -12.86 -21.40
N GLU A 399 -20.78 -11.66 -21.79
CA GLU A 399 -21.15 -11.36 -23.19
C GLU A 399 -19.97 -11.64 -24.13
N ALA A 400 -18.75 -11.27 -23.76
CA ALA A 400 -17.55 -11.57 -24.54
C ALA A 400 -17.31 -13.09 -24.67
N SER A 401 -17.46 -13.84 -23.59
CA SER A 401 -17.31 -15.29 -23.57
C SER A 401 -18.38 -15.98 -24.43
N ILE A 402 -19.63 -15.55 -24.34
CA ILE A 402 -20.74 -16.07 -25.15
C ILE A 402 -20.47 -15.81 -26.64
N ALA A 403 -19.88 -14.67 -26.98
CA ALA A 403 -19.47 -14.34 -28.35
C ALA A 403 -18.27 -15.14 -28.86
N GLY A 404 -17.61 -15.95 -28.02
CA GLY A 404 -16.44 -16.79 -28.37
C GLY A 404 -15.08 -16.18 -28.00
N VAL A 405 -15.00 -14.95 -27.46
CA VAL A 405 -13.78 -14.31 -27.07
C VAL A 405 -13.15 -15.06 -25.88
N LYS A 406 -11.85 -15.39 -25.97
CA LYS A 406 -11.09 -15.94 -24.83
C LYS A 406 -10.81 -14.86 -23.80
N VAL A 407 -11.18 -15.11 -22.54
CA VAL A 407 -11.01 -14.19 -21.44
C VAL A 407 -10.16 -14.83 -20.35
N ASP A 408 -8.98 -14.29 -20.11
CA ASP A 408 -8.06 -14.71 -19.05
C ASP A 408 -8.02 -13.65 -17.96
N CYS A 409 -8.46 -14.01 -16.76
CA CYS A 409 -8.45 -13.11 -15.59
C CYS A 409 -7.44 -13.59 -14.56
N LEU A 410 -6.50 -12.71 -14.18
CA LEU A 410 -5.61 -12.89 -13.03
C LEU A 410 -6.10 -11.98 -11.91
N VAL A 411 -6.85 -12.53 -10.96
CA VAL A 411 -7.47 -11.76 -9.88
C VAL A 411 -6.85 -12.17 -8.55
N ARG A 412 -6.15 -11.23 -7.90
CA ARG A 412 -5.42 -11.50 -6.66
C ARG A 412 -6.33 -11.73 -5.46
N GLY A 413 -7.42 -10.99 -5.35
CA GLY A 413 -8.30 -10.97 -4.19
C GLY A 413 -9.73 -11.37 -4.54
N ILE A 414 -10.70 -10.57 -4.10
CA ILE A 414 -12.12 -10.87 -4.28
C ILE A 414 -12.48 -10.93 -5.76
N CYS A 415 -13.12 -12.04 -6.18
CA CYS A 415 -13.65 -12.23 -7.51
C CYS A 415 -15.09 -12.71 -7.42
N CYS A 416 -16.04 -11.92 -7.95
CA CYS A 416 -17.44 -12.26 -8.02
C CYS A 416 -17.84 -12.89 -9.37
N LEU A 417 -16.90 -12.97 -10.34
CA LEU A 417 -17.13 -13.69 -11.60
C LEU A 417 -17.03 -15.19 -11.35
N LYS A 418 -18.06 -15.94 -11.77
CA LYS A 418 -18.13 -17.40 -11.69
C LYS A 418 -17.77 -18.03 -13.03
N THR A 419 -16.81 -18.93 -13.03
CA THR A 419 -16.42 -19.75 -14.20
C THR A 419 -17.15 -21.09 -14.23
N GLY A 420 -17.08 -21.83 -15.38
CA GLY A 420 -17.65 -23.15 -15.52
C GLY A 420 -19.17 -23.18 -15.69
N ILE A 421 -19.80 -22.06 -16.03
CA ILE A 421 -21.22 -22.01 -16.36
C ILE A 421 -21.35 -22.27 -17.87
N LYS A 422 -21.89 -23.45 -18.22
CA LYS A 422 -22.07 -23.91 -19.62
C LYS A 422 -22.88 -22.90 -20.43
N GLY A 423 -22.37 -22.54 -21.60
CA GLY A 423 -22.95 -21.56 -22.50
C GLY A 423 -22.76 -20.11 -22.12
N ILE A 424 -22.15 -19.82 -20.96
CA ILE A 424 -21.95 -18.45 -20.46
C ILE A 424 -20.48 -18.15 -20.28
N SER A 425 -19.76 -18.94 -19.47
CA SER A 425 -18.37 -18.70 -19.12
C SER A 425 -17.40 -19.78 -19.62
N ASP A 426 -17.75 -20.46 -20.70
CA ASP A 426 -16.94 -21.55 -21.29
C ASP A 426 -15.56 -21.05 -21.73
N ASN A 427 -15.47 -19.79 -22.15
CA ASN A 427 -14.24 -19.15 -22.62
C ASN A 427 -13.54 -18.28 -21.56
N ILE A 428 -13.97 -18.35 -20.28
CA ILE A 428 -13.37 -17.58 -19.22
C ILE A 428 -12.52 -18.44 -18.30
N THR A 429 -11.28 -18.04 -18.08
CA THR A 429 -10.38 -18.60 -17.07
C THR A 429 -10.09 -17.56 -16.01
N VAL A 430 -10.23 -17.94 -14.74
CA VAL A 430 -9.83 -17.09 -13.60
C VAL A 430 -8.75 -17.80 -12.81
N ARG A 431 -7.66 -17.08 -12.55
CA ARG A 431 -6.51 -17.59 -11.78
C ARG A 431 -6.08 -16.55 -10.75
N ALA A 432 -5.44 -17.00 -9.68
CA ALA A 432 -4.70 -16.17 -8.72
C ALA A 432 -3.27 -16.65 -8.64
N ILE A 433 -2.34 -15.73 -8.41
CA ILE A 433 -0.93 -16.03 -8.18
C ILE A 433 -0.64 -15.69 -6.72
N LEU A 434 -0.16 -16.69 -5.99
CA LEU A 434 0.35 -16.55 -4.62
C LEU A 434 1.82 -16.93 -4.61
N GLY A 435 2.63 -16.16 -3.91
CA GLY A 435 4.07 -16.42 -3.81
C GLY A 435 4.77 -15.39 -2.94
N LYS A 436 6.08 -15.33 -3.09
CA LYS A 436 6.96 -14.41 -2.36
C LYS A 436 6.56 -12.94 -2.52
N PHE A 437 6.16 -12.54 -3.72
CA PHE A 437 5.78 -11.17 -4.02
C PHE A 437 4.27 -11.03 -4.12
N LEU A 438 3.74 -9.88 -3.66
CA LEU A 438 2.33 -9.55 -3.81
C LEU A 438 2.05 -9.10 -5.24
N GLU A 439 1.19 -9.84 -5.95
CA GLU A 439 0.75 -9.44 -7.28
C GLU A 439 -0.10 -8.16 -7.21
N HIS A 440 0.45 -7.04 -7.71
CA HIS A 440 -0.15 -5.72 -7.52
C HIS A 440 -0.37 -4.94 -8.82
N ALA A 441 0.37 -5.21 -9.87
CA ALA A 441 0.18 -4.55 -11.16
C ALA A 441 -1.23 -4.80 -11.71
N ARG A 442 -1.80 -3.78 -12.37
CA ARG A 442 -3.03 -3.88 -13.17
C ARG A 442 -2.63 -3.83 -14.63
N VAL A 443 -3.08 -4.83 -15.38
CA VAL A 443 -2.80 -4.95 -16.81
C VAL A 443 -4.07 -5.34 -17.51
N TYR A 444 -4.44 -4.61 -18.53
CA TYR A 444 -5.60 -4.88 -19.38
C TYR A 444 -5.12 -4.99 -20.82
N TRP A 445 -5.38 -6.12 -21.44
CA TRP A 445 -4.99 -6.41 -22.81
C TRP A 445 -6.22 -6.76 -23.63
N PHE A 446 -6.33 -6.18 -24.81
CA PHE A 446 -7.38 -6.41 -25.77
C PHE A 446 -6.72 -6.66 -27.13
N GLY A 447 -6.77 -7.89 -27.62
CA GLY A 447 -6.15 -8.24 -28.90
C GLY A 447 -5.53 -9.64 -28.91
N PRO A 448 -5.14 -10.16 -30.11
CA PRO A 448 -4.41 -11.42 -30.21
C PRO A 448 -3.04 -11.31 -29.59
N LEU A 449 -2.54 -12.38 -28.96
CA LEU A 449 -1.20 -12.39 -28.36
C LEU A 449 -0.08 -12.56 -29.40
N GLU A 450 -0.41 -12.89 -30.63
CA GLU A 450 0.55 -13.13 -31.72
C GLU A 450 1.16 -11.84 -32.27
N ASP A 451 0.56 -10.69 -31.96
CA ASP A 451 1.09 -9.35 -32.29
C ASP A 451 2.07 -8.80 -31.23
N THR A 452 2.79 -9.68 -30.53
CA THR A 452 3.66 -9.30 -29.38
C THR A 452 4.82 -8.37 -29.74
N GLU A 453 5.17 -8.18 -31.00
CA GLU A 453 6.19 -7.21 -31.41
C GLU A 453 5.65 -5.78 -31.56
N LYS A 454 4.34 -5.56 -31.60
CA LYS A 454 3.73 -4.25 -31.88
C LYS A 454 2.87 -3.65 -30.76
N SER A 455 2.60 -4.34 -29.69
CA SER A 455 1.57 -3.94 -28.72
C SER A 455 1.93 -4.07 -27.24
N LEU A 456 3.19 -3.84 -26.89
CA LEU A 456 3.56 -3.49 -25.50
C LEU A 456 3.35 -1.99 -25.30
N CYS A 457 2.12 -1.59 -25.04
CA CYS A 457 1.75 -0.26 -24.51
C CYS A 457 1.12 -0.41 -23.14
#